data_f5c67daa5544e77612f6ab682cba03bd
#
_entry.id   f5c67daa5544e77612f6ab682cba03bd
#
_cell.length_a   1.000
_cell.length_b   1.000
_cell.length_c   1.000
_cell.angle_alpha   90.00
_cell.angle_beta   90.00
_cell.angle_gamma   90.00
#
_symmetry.space_group_name_H-M   'P 1'
#
loop_
_entity.id
_entity.type
_entity.pdbx_description
1 polymer ?
#
loop_
_entity_poly.entity_id
_entity_poly.type
_entity_poly.pdbx_seq_one_letter_code
_entity_poly.pdbx_strand_id
1 'polypeptide(L)'
;MLPFARRRLAFSIGTSLLIAAAAAGFASAQSSRDKPADGPAVVKAAMPLNKGNAKAGQDVFRFETFGNEGFWTDAARLPQGVKQARVTLMDALKLGMTIDVVAIPASIRNKLAAELKTDMSASSAPLLNDPAVFKKLVDANAVVGIVPKHGKLGVTCALCHTITDGSMYAMPNGGSIGHRIDGLTEHTLQIGKLLAAAANSRAFYPVLQLQMADGSTIGRAAAKGLTKTSTEADVDMYLSNPQNYPVGMFDDTPDSNGNPMHVVPLFRQDLAAPFGTSGQNDKLEDFSNTVYTALFDPTDLLTPDGRKFLHILAGAAGDRMADDYAAVLKSTGVTGYPYVKASKGGKAGAAATPVGLRIDNKKLLDLNAYLASLPAPAGAATDAGAADRGREIFRGSCTACHNVDQSIPVNTALVPMTKIWPGYAPKVIAPRPPPLTPIQNSPGTFDDKMIVVDASPGGGIRGDALPLLLDLARKPVFLHDDSVKGLDALLDPSRGATAPHPFYVADKLQRADVVEFLKGLDTGKPVR
;
A
#
# COMPACT_ATOMS: atom_id res chain seq x y z
N MET A 1 -45.10 -56.72 -14.50
CA MET A 1 -46.15 -56.24 -13.61
C MET A 1 -45.52 -55.68 -12.34
N LEU A 2 -45.85 -54.51 -12.07
CA LEU A 2 -45.51 -53.56 -11.00
C LEU A 2 -45.58 -54.14 -9.56
N PRO A 3 -45.12 -53.39 -8.49
CA PRO A 3 -45.06 -51.92 -8.40
C PRO A 3 -43.83 -51.28 -7.70
N PHE A 4 -43.74 -49.96 -7.95
CA PHE A 4 -42.93 -48.93 -7.29
C PHE A 4 -43.19 -48.81 -5.76
N ALA A 5 -42.11 -48.71 -4.98
CA ALA A 5 -42.17 -48.18 -3.62
C ALA A 5 -41.28 -46.90 -3.50
N ARG A 6 -41.93 -45.75 -3.32
CA ARG A 6 -41.31 -44.47 -2.99
C ARG A 6 -40.76 -44.52 -1.58
N ARG A 7 -39.45 -44.32 -1.41
CA ARG A 7 -38.88 -43.91 -0.11
C ARG A 7 -38.62 -42.40 -0.14
N ARG A 8 -39.32 -41.67 0.71
CA ARG A 8 -39.05 -40.28 1.05
C ARG A 8 -37.77 -40.26 1.92
N LEU A 9 -36.73 -39.57 1.50
CA LEU A 9 -35.62 -39.18 2.36
C LEU A 9 -36.04 -37.89 3.08
N ALA A 10 -36.10 -38.00 4.39
CA ALA A 10 -36.17 -36.81 5.28
C ALA A 10 -34.77 -36.22 5.35
N PHE A 11 -34.61 -34.97 4.90
CA PHE A 11 -33.44 -34.18 5.15
C PHE A 11 -33.55 -33.62 6.58
N SER A 12 -32.63 -34.02 7.44
CA SER A 12 -32.48 -33.46 8.77
C SER A 12 -31.82 -32.10 8.66
N ILE A 13 -32.56 -31.07 9.07
CA ILE A 13 -32.10 -29.72 9.36
C ILE A 13 -31.24 -29.80 10.62
N GLY A 14 -29.95 -29.62 10.48
CA GLY A 14 -29.06 -29.72 11.65
C GLY A 14 -27.62 -29.31 11.36
N THR A 15 -27.39 -28.11 10.80
CA THR A 15 -26.02 -27.51 10.78
C THR A 15 -26.04 -25.98 10.51
N SER A 16 -27.03 -25.27 11.02
CA SER A 16 -27.11 -23.81 10.84
C SER A 16 -27.06 -23.02 12.16
N LEU A 17 -26.64 -23.63 13.26
CA LEU A 17 -26.66 -22.95 14.58
C LEU A 17 -25.29 -22.70 15.22
N LEU A 18 -24.18 -22.98 14.56
CA LEU A 18 -22.83 -22.77 15.14
C LEU A 18 -22.10 -21.52 14.63
N ILE A 19 -22.66 -20.82 13.63
CA ILE A 19 -22.06 -19.58 13.09
C ILE A 19 -22.65 -18.33 13.78
N ALA A 20 -23.80 -18.44 14.41
CA ALA A 20 -24.45 -17.31 15.09
C ALA A 20 -23.89 -17.00 16.49
N ALA A 21 -23.20 -17.95 17.13
CA ALA A 21 -22.68 -17.76 18.49
C ALA A 21 -21.33 -17.03 18.54
N ALA A 22 -20.54 -17.08 17.46
CA ALA A 22 -19.27 -16.35 17.38
C ALA A 22 -19.47 -14.84 17.12
N ALA A 23 -20.57 -14.45 16.46
CA ALA A 23 -20.90 -13.04 16.20
C ALA A 23 -21.43 -12.29 17.42
N ALA A 24 -21.99 -12.99 18.42
CA ALA A 24 -22.55 -12.35 19.61
C ALA A 24 -21.52 -12.01 20.69
N GLY A 25 -20.36 -12.65 20.70
CA GLY A 25 -19.28 -12.38 21.67
C GLY A 25 -18.46 -11.12 21.35
N PHE A 26 -18.46 -10.67 20.10
CA PHE A 26 -17.71 -9.48 19.66
C PHE A 26 -18.49 -8.17 19.80
N ALA A 27 -19.82 -8.23 19.88
CA ALA A 27 -20.66 -7.05 20.00
C ALA A 27 -20.52 -6.32 21.36
N SER A 28 -20.03 -6.99 22.39
CA SER A 28 -19.95 -6.39 23.74
C SER A 28 -18.68 -5.58 24.03
N ALA A 29 -17.60 -5.79 23.28
CA ALA A 29 -16.38 -4.97 23.40
C ALA A 29 -16.39 -3.72 22.47
N GLN A 30 -17.24 -3.70 21.46
CA GLN A 30 -17.42 -2.60 20.50
C GLN A 30 -18.50 -1.60 20.93
N SER A 31 -19.39 -1.95 21.86
CA SER A 31 -20.57 -1.16 22.18
C SER A 31 -20.32 0.20 22.88
N SER A 32 -19.07 0.49 23.28
CA SER A 32 -18.72 1.80 23.84
C SER A 32 -18.18 2.82 22.84
N ARG A 33 -17.96 2.42 21.55
CA ARG A 33 -17.47 3.33 20.50
C ARG A 33 -18.46 3.56 19.35
N ASP A 34 -19.53 2.80 19.26
CA ASP A 34 -20.45 2.80 18.11
C ASP A 34 -21.77 3.57 18.40
N LYS A 35 -21.70 4.68 19.11
CA LYS A 35 -22.81 5.64 19.02
C LYS A 35 -22.60 6.48 17.77
N PRO A 36 -23.57 6.53 16.83
CA PRO A 36 -23.55 7.54 15.79
C PRO A 36 -23.49 8.90 16.48
N ALA A 37 -22.50 9.70 16.14
CA ALA A 37 -22.45 11.07 16.58
C ALA A 37 -23.51 11.85 15.76
N ASP A 38 -24.73 11.94 16.29
CA ASP A 38 -25.72 12.90 15.85
C ASP A 38 -25.28 14.29 16.35
N GLY A 39 -24.38 14.92 15.60
CA GLY A 39 -23.92 16.28 15.86
C GLY A 39 -22.82 16.66 14.86
N PRO A 40 -22.58 17.96 14.62
CA PRO A 40 -21.47 18.37 13.79
C PRO A 40 -20.18 17.79 14.39
N ALA A 41 -19.42 17.06 13.56
CA ALA A 41 -18.19 16.42 13.96
C ALA A 41 -17.28 17.46 14.64
N VAL A 42 -16.94 17.21 15.90
CA VAL A 42 -15.95 18.02 16.59
C VAL A 42 -14.63 17.74 15.88
N VAL A 43 -14.14 18.69 15.10
CA VAL A 43 -12.83 18.65 14.47
C VAL A 43 -11.81 18.58 15.62
N LYS A 44 -11.30 17.40 15.93
CA LYS A 44 -10.14 17.27 16.77
C LYS A 44 -8.99 17.96 16.05
N ALA A 45 -8.40 18.98 16.66
CA ALA A 45 -7.19 19.57 16.15
C ALA A 45 -6.16 18.45 15.89
N ALA A 46 -5.53 18.49 14.72
CA ALA A 46 -4.49 17.52 14.38
C ALA A 46 -3.47 17.46 15.52
N MET A 47 -3.09 16.25 15.92
CA MET A 47 -2.08 16.10 16.96
C MET A 47 -0.75 16.62 16.42
N PRO A 48 -0.07 17.51 17.13
CA PRO A 48 1.20 18.04 16.65
C PRO A 48 2.23 16.90 16.49
N LEU A 49 2.67 16.65 15.25
CA LEU A 49 3.72 15.67 14.91
C LEU A 49 5.15 16.22 15.13
N ASN A 50 5.29 17.30 15.89
CA ASN A 50 6.52 18.03 16.10
C ASN A 50 7.35 17.59 17.32
N LYS A 51 7.01 16.45 17.93
CA LYS A 51 7.73 15.94 19.13
C LYS A 51 9.09 15.31 18.82
N GLY A 52 9.43 15.14 17.56
CA GLY A 52 10.67 14.52 17.10
C GLY A 52 11.64 15.52 16.46
N ASN A 53 12.76 15.00 15.97
CA ASN A 53 13.75 15.74 15.19
C ASN A 53 13.63 15.38 13.71
N ALA A 54 13.17 16.30 12.87
CA ALA A 54 12.95 16.05 11.45
C ALA A 54 14.24 15.65 10.70
N LYS A 55 15.42 16.20 11.08
CA LYS A 55 16.69 15.80 10.45
C LYS A 55 17.05 14.34 10.77
N ALA A 56 16.91 13.91 12.02
CA ALA A 56 17.07 12.52 12.38
C ALA A 56 15.99 11.63 11.73
N GLY A 57 14.76 12.13 11.61
CA GLY A 57 13.66 11.46 10.91
C GLY A 57 13.92 11.23 9.44
N GLN A 58 14.63 12.15 8.77
CA GLN A 58 15.09 11.94 7.39
C GLN A 58 16.01 10.73 7.27
N ASP A 59 16.93 10.56 8.22
CA ASP A 59 17.83 9.42 8.25
C ASP A 59 17.05 8.11 8.53
N VAL A 60 16.04 8.17 9.42
CA VAL A 60 15.13 7.04 9.67
C VAL A 60 14.37 6.67 8.40
N PHE A 61 13.75 7.65 7.74
CA PHE A 61 12.97 7.44 6.51
C PHE A 61 13.81 6.80 5.40
N ARG A 62 15.04 7.28 5.22
CA ARG A 62 15.91 6.88 4.11
C ARG A 62 16.71 5.62 4.37
N PHE A 63 17.12 5.35 5.64
CA PHE A 63 18.16 4.38 5.92
C PHE A 63 17.88 3.43 7.10
N GLU A 64 16.83 3.66 7.91
CA GLU A 64 16.59 2.78 9.05
C GLU A 64 15.73 1.57 8.66
N THR A 65 16.24 0.39 8.96
CA THR A 65 15.61 -0.90 8.65
C THR A 65 15.00 -1.58 9.87
N PHE A 66 15.31 -1.11 11.08
CA PHE A 66 14.93 -1.73 12.36
C PHE A 66 15.22 -3.23 12.46
N GLY A 67 16.13 -3.74 11.63
CA GLY A 67 16.49 -5.16 11.60
C GLY A 67 15.85 -5.97 10.48
N ASN A 68 14.97 -5.38 9.68
CA ASN A 68 14.30 -6.08 8.58
C ASN A 68 15.28 -6.57 7.51
N GLU A 69 16.53 -6.09 7.50
CA GLU A 69 17.60 -6.64 6.65
C GLU A 69 17.80 -8.14 6.85
N GLY A 70 17.45 -8.68 8.03
CA GLY A 70 17.41 -10.11 8.28
C GLY A 70 16.31 -10.80 7.44
N PHE A 71 15.10 -10.27 7.43
CA PHE A 71 14.01 -10.83 6.63
C PHE A 71 14.35 -10.81 5.14
N TRP A 72 14.73 -9.65 4.61
CA TRP A 72 14.98 -9.48 3.17
C TRP A 72 16.18 -10.27 2.67
N THR A 73 17.19 -10.52 3.53
CA THR A 73 18.40 -11.27 3.15
C THR A 73 18.31 -12.75 3.50
N ASP A 74 17.89 -13.11 4.71
CA ASP A 74 17.98 -14.49 5.19
C ASP A 74 16.68 -15.27 4.90
N ALA A 75 15.51 -14.62 5.03
CA ALA A 75 14.23 -15.27 4.76
C ALA A 75 13.85 -15.18 3.28
N ALA A 76 13.67 -13.99 2.73
CA ALA A 76 13.29 -13.78 1.34
C ALA A 76 14.46 -14.03 0.35
N ARG A 77 15.70 -13.87 0.79
CA ARG A 77 16.91 -14.07 -0.02
C ARG A 77 16.98 -13.15 -1.26
N LEU A 78 16.56 -11.91 -1.10
CA LEU A 78 16.58 -10.93 -2.19
C LEU A 78 17.98 -10.74 -2.81
N PRO A 79 19.09 -10.60 -2.03
CA PRO A 79 20.42 -10.45 -2.62
C PRO A 79 20.82 -11.66 -3.47
N GLN A 80 20.42 -12.86 -3.05
CA GLN A 80 20.70 -14.10 -3.79
C GLN A 80 19.94 -14.12 -5.11
N GLY A 81 18.64 -13.78 -5.12
CA GLY A 81 17.82 -13.74 -6.32
C GLY A 81 18.32 -12.70 -7.32
N VAL A 82 18.60 -11.47 -6.85
CA VAL A 82 19.21 -10.40 -7.65
C VAL A 82 20.52 -10.85 -8.31
N LYS A 83 21.39 -11.57 -7.56
CA LYS A 83 22.63 -12.11 -8.09
C LYS A 83 22.39 -13.20 -9.14
N GLN A 84 21.46 -14.13 -8.87
CA GLN A 84 21.12 -15.24 -9.79
C GLN A 84 20.54 -14.72 -11.10
N ALA A 85 19.63 -13.74 -11.02
CA ALA A 85 19.03 -13.09 -12.17
C ALA A 85 19.99 -12.11 -12.89
N ARG A 86 21.19 -11.85 -12.33
CA ARG A 86 22.16 -10.90 -12.86
C ARG A 86 21.54 -9.51 -13.11
N VAL A 87 20.71 -9.04 -12.17
CA VAL A 87 19.99 -7.78 -12.29
C VAL A 87 20.96 -6.62 -12.54
N THR A 88 20.64 -5.82 -13.54
CA THR A 88 21.39 -4.64 -13.98
C THR A 88 20.72 -3.34 -13.54
N LEU A 89 21.40 -2.21 -13.69
CA LEU A 89 20.77 -0.90 -13.48
C LEU A 89 19.62 -0.68 -14.47
N MET A 90 19.77 -1.15 -15.71
CA MET A 90 18.71 -1.08 -16.72
C MET A 90 17.47 -1.84 -16.27
N ASP A 91 17.62 -3.04 -15.68
CA ASP A 91 16.51 -3.83 -15.18
C ASP A 91 15.83 -3.14 -13.99
N ALA A 92 16.62 -2.56 -13.07
CA ALA A 92 16.11 -1.80 -11.94
C ALA A 92 15.27 -0.58 -12.40
N LEU A 93 15.73 0.18 -13.39
CA LEU A 93 14.96 1.28 -13.97
C LEU A 93 13.67 0.79 -14.65
N LYS A 94 13.70 -0.34 -15.35
CA LYS A 94 12.48 -0.96 -15.92
C LYS A 94 11.50 -1.42 -14.85
N LEU A 95 11.98 -1.76 -13.66
CA LEU A 95 11.13 -2.10 -12.50
C LEU A 95 10.56 -0.86 -11.78
N GLY A 96 10.88 0.35 -12.25
CA GLY A 96 10.43 1.57 -11.60
C GLY A 96 11.28 2.02 -10.41
N MET A 97 12.47 1.43 -10.22
CA MET A 97 13.34 1.83 -9.11
C MET A 97 14.00 3.18 -9.37
N THR A 98 14.16 3.97 -8.33
CA THR A 98 14.79 5.29 -8.39
C THR A 98 16.22 5.26 -7.85
N ILE A 99 17.09 6.08 -8.45
CA ILE A 99 18.52 6.14 -8.16
C ILE A 99 18.90 7.56 -7.75
N ASP A 100 19.47 7.69 -6.57
CA ASP A 100 20.01 8.95 -6.07
C ASP A 100 21.31 9.32 -6.78
N VAL A 101 21.26 10.35 -7.63
CA VAL A 101 22.42 10.81 -8.38
C VAL A 101 23.58 11.25 -7.49
N VAL A 102 23.28 11.76 -6.28
CA VAL A 102 24.31 12.25 -5.34
C VAL A 102 25.13 11.07 -4.78
N ALA A 103 24.48 9.93 -4.55
CA ALA A 103 25.11 8.73 -4.02
C ALA A 103 25.84 7.89 -5.08
N ILE A 104 25.66 8.17 -6.38
CA ILE A 104 26.42 7.46 -7.42
C ILE A 104 27.90 7.75 -7.26
N PRO A 105 28.78 6.73 -7.18
CA PRO A 105 30.23 6.93 -7.08
C PRO A 105 30.77 7.80 -8.22
N ALA A 106 31.57 8.82 -7.89
CA ALA A 106 32.09 9.78 -8.84
C ALA A 106 32.84 9.11 -10.02
N SER A 107 33.50 7.98 -9.76
CA SER A 107 34.25 7.22 -10.77
C SER A 107 33.42 6.68 -11.95
N ILE A 108 32.09 6.51 -11.76
CA ILE A 108 31.20 5.99 -12.79
C ILE A 108 30.11 6.98 -13.21
N ARG A 109 29.84 8.03 -12.42
CA ARG A 109 28.72 8.96 -12.63
C ARG A 109 28.71 9.58 -14.03
N ASN A 110 29.83 10.17 -14.48
CA ASN A 110 29.89 10.84 -15.79
C ASN A 110 29.79 9.85 -16.95
N LYS A 111 30.37 8.65 -16.80
CA LYS A 111 30.27 7.58 -17.81
C LYS A 111 28.83 7.08 -17.92
N LEU A 112 28.17 6.85 -16.78
CA LEU A 112 26.76 6.47 -16.75
C LEU A 112 25.87 7.53 -17.42
N ALA A 113 26.10 8.82 -17.13
CA ALA A 113 25.37 9.91 -17.75
C ALA A 113 25.59 9.99 -19.29
N ALA A 114 26.76 9.56 -19.77
CA ALA A 114 27.02 9.47 -21.21
C ALA A 114 26.27 8.27 -21.85
N GLU A 115 26.29 7.11 -21.21
CA GLU A 115 25.58 5.91 -21.69
C GLU A 115 24.06 6.09 -21.77
N LEU A 116 23.46 6.83 -20.82
CA LEU A 116 22.02 7.16 -20.81
C LEU A 116 21.57 8.01 -22.00
N LYS A 117 22.50 8.57 -22.77
CA LYS A 117 22.22 9.34 -24.01
C LYS A 117 22.32 8.49 -25.27
N THR A 118 22.67 7.22 -25.15
CA THR A 118 22.77 6.27 -26.27
C THR A 118 21.47 5.50 -26.45
N ASP A 119 21.45 4.48 -27.29
CA ASP A 119 20.34 3.53 -27.43
C ASP A 119 20.20 2.58 -26.21
N MET A 120 21.09 2.71 -25.24
CA MET A 120 21.13 1.94 -23.99
C MET A 120 21.24 0.41 -24.18
N SER A 121 21.64 -0.06 -25.36
CA SER A 121 21.94 -1.47 -25.61
C SER A 121 23.18 -1.90 -24.83
N ALA A 122 23.36 -3.19 -24.62
CA ALA A 122 24.52 -3.72 -23.89
C ALA A 122 25.87 -3.35 -24.55
N SER A 123 25.88 -3.11 -25.86
CA SER A 123 27.09 -2.67 -26.60
C SER A 123 27.36 -1.17 -26.42
N SER A 124 26.33 -0.33 -26.38
CA SER A 124 26.45 1.13 -26.29
C SER A 124 26.48 1.65 -24.85
N ALA A 125 25.93 0.87 -23.90
CA ALA A 125 25.80 1.22 -22.49
C ALA A 125 26.23 0.07 -21.57
N PRO A 126 27.51 -0.33 -21.58
CA PRO A 126 28.00 -1.46 -20.82
C PRO A 126 27.84 -1.31 -19.31
N LEU A 127 27.95 -0.09 -18.75
CA LEU A 127 27.77 0.13 -17.31
C LEU A 127 26.29 -0.03 -16.88
N LEU A 128 25.34 0.44 -17.71
CA LEU A 128 23.92 0.25 -17.46
C LEU A 128 23.52 -1.23 -17.42
N ASN A 129 24.24 -2.05 -18.19
CA ASN A 129 23.95 -3.48 -18.38
C ASN A 129 24.92 -4.41 -17.61
N ASP A 130 25.75 -3.87 -16.71
CA ASP A 130 26.65 -4.64 -15.87
C ASP A 130 26.06 -4.85 -14.46
N PRO A 131 25.76 -6.10 -14.04
CA PRO A 131 25.32 -6.40 -12.68
C PRO A 131 26.30 -5.95 -11.60
N ALA A 132 27.61 -5.90 -11.88
CA ALA A 132 28.59 -5.44 -10.91
C ALA A 132 28.48 -3.92 -10.65
N VAL A 133 28.05 -3.14 -11.65
CA VAL A 133 27.75 -1.72 -11.50
C VAL A 133 26.49 -1.55 -10.64
N PHE A 134 25.44 -2.31 -10.89
CA PHE A 134 24.24 -2.27 -10.08
C PHE A 134 24.57 -2.58 -8.59
N LYS A 135 25.35 -3.62 -8.35
CA LYS A 135 25.81 -3.93 -6.98
C LYS A 135 26.56 -2.76 -6.33
N LYS A 136 27.45 -2.08 -7.06
CA LYS A 136 28.16 -0.90 -6.55
C LYS A 136 27.22 0.23 -6.18
N LEU A 137 26.14 0.42 -6.93
CA LEU A 137 25.11 1.43 -6.62
C LEU A 137 24.32 1.06 -5.35
N VAL A 138 23.99 -0.22 -5.16
CA VAL A 138 23.37 -0.71 -3.92
C VAL A 138 24.33 -0.48 -2.74
N ASP A 139 25.59 -0.90 -2.86
CA ASP A 139 26.59 -0.74 -1.79
C ASP A 139 26.84 0.74 -1.42
N ALA A 140 26.62 1.66 -2.36
CA ALA A 140 26.76 3.10 -2.18
C ALA A 140 25.46 3.78 -1.65
N ASN A 141 24.40 3.04 -1.30
CA ASN A 141 23.06 3.59 -0.98
C ASN A 141 22.47 4.48 -2.09
N ALA A 142 22.89 4.27 -3.35
CA ALA A 142 22.35 5.02 -4.48
C ALA A 142 20.97 4.49 -4.93
N VAL A 143 20.69 3.20 -4.71
CA VAL A 143 19.37 2.60 -4.99
C VAL A 143 18.43 2.98 -3.86
N VAL A 144 17.45 3.83 -4.15
CA VAL A 144 16.56 4.41 -3.15
C VAL A 144 15.74 3.31 -2.44
N GLY A 145 15.74 3.35 -1.13
CA GLY A 145 14.97 2.44 -0.29
C GLY A 145 15.51 1.03 -0.11
N ILE A 146 16.62 0.68 -0.81
CA ILE A 146 17.37 -0.57 -0.57
C ILE A 146 18.65 -0.22 0.17
N VAL A 147 18.78 -0.69 1.42
CA VAL A 147 19.84 -0.26 2.33
C VAL A 147 20.75 -1.42 2.68
N PRO A 148 22.04 -1.34 2.32
CA PRO A 148 23.04 -2.30 2.80
C PRO A 148 23.37 -2.01 4.27
N LYS A 149 23.25 -3.03 5.13
CA LYS A 149 23.49 -2.92 6.56
C LYS A 149 24.06 -4.24 7.10
N HIS A 150 25.22 -4.20 7.73
CA HIS A 150 25.86 -5.40 8.30
C HIS A 150 26.05 -6.57 7.30
N GLY A 151 26.31 -6.26 6.04
CA GLY A 151 26.47 -7.27 4.98
C GLY A 151 25.15 -7.85 4.45
N LYS A 152 24.01 -7.30 4.87
CA LYS A 152 22.66 -7.66 4.45
C LYS A 152 21.98 -6.49 3.75
N LEU A 153 20.87 -6.75 3.06
CA LEU A 153 20.02 -5.72 2.45
C LEU A 153 18.70 -5.63 3.20
N GLY A 154 18.29 -4.42 3.55
CA GLY A 154 17.00 -4.12 4.10
C GLY A 154 16.22 -3.11 3.25
N VAL A 155 14.97 -2.91 3.59
CA VAL A 155 14.05 -2.01 2.89
C VAL A 155 13.59 -0.90 3.83
N THR A 156 13.38 0.30 3.28
CA THR A 156 12.89 1.46 4.04
C THR A 156 11.69 2.11 3.36
N CYS A 157 11.04 3.03 4.06
CA CYS A 157 9.91 3.80 3.53
C CYS A 157 10.23 4.49 2.19
N ALA A 158 11.49 4.87 1.99
CA ALA A 158 11.93 5.56 0.77
C ALA A 158 11.73 4.73 -0.51
N LEU A 159 11.64 3.38 -0.43
CA LEU A 159 11.46 2.54 -1.62
C LEU A 159 10.21 2.91 -2.42
N CYS A 160 9.08 3.10 -1.73
CA CYS A 160 7.79 3.38 -2.34
C CYS A 160 7.42 4.87 -2.29
N HIS A 161 8.03 5.63 -1.36
CA HIS A 161 7.64 7.00 -1.06
C HIS A 161 8.74 8.04 -1.34
N THR A 162 9.63 7.74 -2.31
CA THR A 162 10.62 8.69 -2.83
C THR A 162 10.72 8.54 -4.34
N ILE A 163 10.58 9.65 -5.03
CA ILE A 163 10.92 9.75 -6.46
C ILE A 163 12.25 10.49 -6.64
N THR A 164 12.70 10.66 -7.88
CA THR A 164 13.76 11.62 -8.17
C THR A 164 13.27 12.70 -9.15
N ASP A 165 14.00 13.82 -9.22
CA ASP A 165 13.73 14.90 -10.16
C ASP A 165 14.06 14.52 -11.62
N GLY A 166 14.59 13.33 -11.86
CA GLY A 166 14.97 12.84 -13.19
C GLY A 166 16.10 13.65 -13.83
N SER A 167 16.82 14.48 -13.07
CA SER A 167 17.82 15.42 -13.61
C SER A 167 18.95 14.75 -14.42
N MET A 168 19.24 13.47 -14.18
CA MET A 168 20.15 12.71 -15.01
C MET A 168 19.42 11.86 -16.06
N TYR A 169 18.31 11.20 -15.67
CA TYR A 169 17.51 10.36 -16.56
C TYR A 169 16.14 10.06 -15.96
N ALA A 170 15.11 10.01 -16.78
CA ALA A 170 13.79 9.53 -16.43
C ALA A 170 13.30 8.55 -17.51
N MET A 171 13.04 7.31 -17.12
CA MET A 171 12.53 6.28 -18.04
C MET A 171 11.02 6.45 -18.23
N PRO A 172 10.52 6.51 -19.46
CA PRO A 172 9.08 6.48 -19.69
C PRO A 172 8.45 5.23 -19.06
N ASN A 173 7.48 5.41 -18.17
CA ASN A 173 6.81 4.34 -17.41
C ASN A 173 7.78 3.44 -16.61
N GLY A 174 8.86 4.01 -16.09
CA GLY A 174 9.89 3.32 -15.33
C GLY A 174 10.52 4.24 -14.30
N GLY A 175 11.61 3.79 -13.70
CA GLY A 175 12.34 4.53 -12.69
C GLY A 175 13.12 5.73 -13.23
N SER A 176 13.82 6.42 -12.35
CA SER A 176 14.55 7.64 -12.66
C SER A 176 15.87 7.75 -11.91
N ILE A 177 16.78 8.57 -12.44
CA ILE A 177 18.05 8.93 -11.81
C ILE A 177 18.09 10.44 -11.62
N GLY A 178 18.18 10.89 -10.38
CA GLY A 178 18.21 12.32 -10.05
C GLY A 178 18.36 12.56 -8.56
N HIS A 179 18.07 13.78 -8.12
CA HIS A 179 18.03 14.12 -6.70
C HIS A 179 16.73 13.59 -6.07
N ARG A 180 16.83 13.06 -4.84
CA ARG A 180 15.68 12.51 -4.11
C ARG A 180 14.64 13.59 -3.81
N ILE A 181 13.38 13.22 -3.98
CA ILE A 181 12.20 13.98 -3.55
C ILE A 181 11.38 13.04 -2.67
N ASP A 182 11.59 13.13 -1.36
CA ASP A 182 10.93 12.27 -0.39
C ASP A 182 9.46 12.65 -0.17
N GLY A 183 8.66 11.68 0.20
CA GLY A 183 7.24 11.82 0.51
C GLY A 183 6.31 11.66 -0.70
N LEU A 184 6.84 11.57 -1.90
CA LEU A 184 6.06 11.36 -3.12
C LEU A 184 6.01 9.88 -3.50
N THR A 185 4.85 9.44 -3.97
CA THR A 185 4.67 8.06 -4.42
C THR A 185 5.42 7.78 -5.71
N GLU A 186 6.15 6.67 -5.74
CA GLU A 186 6.74 6.10 -6.95
C GLU A 186 5.70 5.22 -7.66
N HIS A 187 4.93 5.84 -8.52
CA HIS A 187 3.82 5.20 -9.23
C HIS A 187 4.25 4.14 -10.26
N THR A 188 5.54 4.12 -10.65
CA THR A 188 6.06 3.19 -11.65
C THR A 188 6.70 1.95 -11.06
N LEU A 189 6.83 1.87 -9.73
CA LEU A 189 7.47 0.76 -9.05
C LEU A 189 6.65 -0.52 -9.16
N GLN A 190 7.26 -1.56 -9.73
CA GLN A 190 6.67 -2.89 -9.89
C GLN A 190 6.99 -3.75 -8.66
N ILE A 191 6.33 -3.46 -7.55
CA ILE A 191 6.62 -4.09 -6.26
C ILE A 191 6.47 -5.61 -6.34
N GLY A 192 5.43 -6.11 -7.00
CA GLY A 192 5.24 -7.56 -7.18
C GLY A 192 6.45 -8.23 -7.85
N LYS A 193 7.00 -7.62 -8.91
CA LYS A 193 8.21 -8.15 -9.56
C LYS A 193 9.47 -8.02 -8.70
N LEU A 194 9.54 -6.98 -7.85
CA LEU A 194 10.63 -6.86 -6.88
C LEU A 194 10.57 -7.99 -5.86
N LEU A 195 9.39 -8.33 -5.36
CA LEU A 195 9.18 -9.46 -4.45
C LEU A 195 9.50 -10.80 -5.14
N ALA A 196 9.09 -10.98 -6.39
CA ALA A 196 9.41 -12.15 -7.22
C ALA A 196 10.91 -12.28 -7.56
N ALA A 197 11.67 -11.19 -7.49
CA ALA A 197 13.13 -11.26 -7.69
C ALA A 197 13.88 -11.88 -6.50
N ALA A 198 13.23 -12.11 -5.37
CA ALA A 198 13.80 -12.80 -4.23
C ALA A 198 13.96 -14.31 -4.52
N ALA A 199 15.05 -14.94 -4.07
CA ALA A 199 15.26 -16.39 -4.27
C ALA A 199 14.39 -17.26 -3.35
N ASN A 200 13.57 -16.65 -2.48
CA ASN A 200 12.54 -17.29 -1.68
C ASN A 200 11.36 -16.32 -1.52
N SER A 201 10.62 -16.05 -2.60
CA SER A 201 9.43 -15.21 -2.59
C SER A 201 8.29 -15.81 -1.75
N ARG A 202 8.34 -17.13 -1.46
CA ARG A 202 7.43 -17.80 -0.53
C ARG A 202 7.46 -17.22 0.89
N ALA A 203 8.53 -16.54 1.26
CA ALA A 203 8.61 -15.85 2.56
C ALA A 203 7.56 -14.73 2.73
N PHE A 204 6.99 -14.22 1.63
CA PHE A 204 5.92 -13.23 1.64
C PHE A 204 4.51 -13.83 1.79
N TYR A 205 4.40 -15.12 2.10
CA TYR A 205 3.14 -15.88 2.17
C TYR A 205 1.96 -15.16 2.84
N PRO A 206 2.11 -14.48 3.99
CA PRO A 206 0.97 -13.86 4.69
C PRO A 206 0.29 -12.71 3.93
N VAL A 207 1.01 -12.06 3.00
CA VAL A 207 0.51 -10.92 2.22
C VAL A 207 0.16 -11.28 0.78
N LEU A 208 -0.10 -12.57 0.52
CA LEU A 208 -0.49 -13.08 -0.78
C LEU A 208 -1.95 -13.53 -0.79
N GLN A 209 -2.53 -13.68 -1.97
CA GLN A 209 -3.84 -14.31 -2.09
C GLN A 209 -3.72 -15.82 -1.83
N LEU A 210 -4.26 -16.25 -0.70
CA LEU A 210 -4.21 -17.65 -0.27
C LEU A 210 -5.52 -18.35 -0.57
N GLN A 211 -5.44 -19.66 -0.75
CA GLN A 211 -6.62 -20.52 -0.86
C GLN A 211 -7.27 -20.69 0.51
N MET A 212 -8.56 -20.46 0.58
CA MET A 212 -9.37 -20.71 1.78
C MET A 212 -9.53 -22.20 2.06
N ALA A 213 -9.97 -22.56 3.27
CA ALA A 213 -10.12 -23.95 3.70
C ALA A 213 -11.09 -24.77 2.83
N ASP A 214 -12.08 -24.11 2.23
CA ASP A 214 -13.07 -24.71 1.33
C ASP A 214 -12.60 -24.74 -0.14
N GLY A 215 -11.35 -24.35 -0.41
CA GLY A 215 -10.78 -24.30 -1.74
C GLY A 215 -11.10 -23.04 -2.54
N SER A 216 -11.93 -22.15 -1.99
CA SER A 216 -12.23 -20.85 -2.60
C SER A 216 -11.09 -19.84 -2.39
N THR A 217 -11.19 -18.70 -3.07
CA THR A 217 -10.33 -17.53 -2.83
C THR A 217 -11.19 -16.32 -2.55
N ILE A 218 -10.62 -15.36 -1.84
CA ILE A 218 -11.26 -14.06 -1.58
C ILE A 218 -10.47 -12.98 -2.33
N GLY A 219 -11.17 -11.99 -2.84
CA GLY A 219 -10.54 -10.82 -3.42
C GLY A 219 -10.15 -10.95 -4.88
N ARG A 220 -8.99 -10.42 -5.26
CA ARG A 220 -8.54 -10.44 -6.65
C ARG A 220 -8.32 -11.83 -7.14
N ALA A 221 -8.80 -12.06 -8.34
CA ALA A 221 -8.79 -13.35 -8.94
C ALA A 221 -7.40 -13.80 -9.44
N ALA A 222 -6.58 -14.36 -8.57
CA ALA A 222 -5.85 -15.50 -9.03
C ALA A 222 -6.88 -16.66 -9.16
N ALA A 223 -6.95 -17.33 -10.28
CA ALA A 223 -7.88 -18.44 -10.50
C ALA A 223 -7.70 -19.57 -9.48
N LYS A 224 -6.54 -19.63 -8.84
CA LYS A 224 -6.23 -20.46 -7.67
C LYS A 224 -5.46 -19.62 -6.66
N GLY A 225 -5.91 -19.59 -5.42
CA GLY A 225 -5.12 -19.06 -4.31
C GLY A 225 -3.87 -19.92 -4.10
N LEU A 226 -2.85 -19.27 -3.56
CA LEU A 226 -1.61 -19.95 -3.18
C LEU A 226 -1.83 -20.78 -1.91
N THR A 227 -1.03 -21.83 -1.75
CA THR A 227 -1.05 -22.72 -0.58
C THR A 227 0.35 -22.86 -0.01
N LYS A 228 0.46 -23.42 1.20
CA LYS A 228 1.77 -23.73 1.80
C LYS A 228 2.63 -24.68 0.96
N THR A 229 2.04 -25.38 -0.01
CA THR A 229 2.74 -26.29 -0.93
C THR A 229 3.00 -25.68 -2.30
N SER A 230 2.53 -24.47 -2.58
CA SER A 230 2.86 -23.72 -3.79
C SER A 230 4.37 -23.59 -3.93
N THR A 231 4.83 -23.79 -5.16
CA THR A 231 6.27 -23.71 -5.47
C THR A 231 6.72 -22.24 -5.51
N GLU A 232 8.03 -22.02 -5.50
CA GLU A 232 8.60 -20.68 -5.76
C GLU A 232 8.09 -20.12 -7.08
N ALA A 233 8.09 -20.93 -8.14
CA ALA A 233 7.61 -20.51 -9.46
C ALA A 233 6.12 -20.12 -9.46
N ASP A 234 5.27 -20.76 -8.66
CA ASP A 234 3.87 -20.38 -8.53
C ASP A 234 3.73 -18.99 -7.89
N VAL A 235 4.52 -18.73 -6.85
CA VAL A 235 4.54 -17.43 -6.15
C VAL A 235 5.12 -16.33 -7.04
N ASP A 236 6.24 -16.60 -7.72
CA ASP A 236 6.85 -15.65 -8.66
C ASP A 236 5.90 -15.30 -9.81
N MET A 237 5.19 -16.28 -10.35
CA MET A 237 4.20 -16.07 -11.39
C MET A 237 3.03 -15.21 -10.90
N TYR A 238 2.54 -15.46 -9.68
CA TYR A 238 1.50 -14.63 -9.06
C TYR A 238 1.95 -13.18 -8.90
N LEU A 239 3.13 -12.97 -8.28
CA LEU A 239 3.69 -11.66 -7.98
C LEU A 239 4.09 -10.87 -9.24
N SER A 240 4.60 -11.56 -10.27
CA SER A 240 5.02 -10.92 -11.52
C SER A 240 3.88 -10.55 -12.44
N ASN A 241 2.68 -11.09 -12.21
CA ASN A 241 1.51 -10.82 -13.04
C ASN A 241 0.87 -9.48 -12.63
N PRO A 242 0.90 -8.45 -13.50
CA PRO A 242 0.30 -7.15 -13.18
C PRO A 242 -1.22 -7.19 -13.01
N GLN A 243 -1.89 -8.25 -13.41
CA GLN A 243 -3.31 -8.47 -13.14
C GLN A 243 -3.57 -8.88 -11.69
N ASN A 244 -2.63 -9.56 -11.05
CA ASN A 244 -2.72 -9.92 -9.64
C ASN A 244 -2.05 -8.88 -8.74
N TYR A 245 -0.91 -8.32 -9.21
CA TYR A 245 -0.09 -7.39 -8.46
C TYR A 245 0.27 -6.18 -9.33
N PRO A 246 -0.60 -5.16 -9.40
CA PRO A 246 -0.42 -4.02 -10.30
C PRO A 246 0.76 -3.14 -9.92
N VAL A 247 1.19 -2.34 -10.90
CA VAL A 247 2.27 -1.36 -10.74
C VAL A 247 1.84 -0.26 -9.77
N GLY A 248 2.75 0.19 -8.91
CA GLY A 248 2.51 1.25 -7.93
C GLY A 248 1.62 0.84 -6.75
N MET A 249 1.39 -0.46 -6.58
CA MET A 249 0.52 -0.98 -5.53
C MET A 249 1.27 -1.95 -4.62
N PHE A 250 0.81 -2.05 -3.38
CA PHE A 250 1.33 -2.97 -2.38
C PHE A 250 0.17 -3.61 -1.60
N ASP A 251 0.27 -4.91 -1.37
CA ASP A 251 -0.66 -5.64 -0.50
C ASP A 251 -0.13 -5.54 0.93
N ASP A 252 -0.78 -4.70 1.73
CA ASP A 252 -0.30 -4.33 3.07
C ASP A 252 -1.06 -5.02 4.20
N THR A 253 -1.95 -5.96 3.87
CA THR A 253 -2.72 -6.68 4.86
C THR A 253 -2.43 -8.17 4.85
N PRO A 254 -2.07 -8.77 6.00
CA PRO A 254 -1.86 -10.23 6.10
C PRO A 254 -3.20 -10.96 6.30
N ASP A 255 -4.16 -10.76 5.39
CA ASP A 255 -5.53 -11.25 5.52
C ASP A 255 -5.89 -12.39 4.56
N SER A 256 -4.92 -12.90 3.84
CA SER A 256 -5.10 -13.94 2.81
C SER A 256 -5.87 -13.50 1.57
N ASN A 257 -6.04 -12.20 1.37
CA ASN A 257 -6.83 -11.62 0.32
C ASN A 257 -5.94 -10.82 -0.64
N GLY A 258 -5.78 -11.26 -1.86
CA GLY A 258 -4.97 -10.56 -2.84
C GLY A 258 -5.59 -9.22 -3.26
N ASN A 259 -5.44 -8.19 -2.45
CA ASN A 259 -6.01 -6.86 -2.66
C ASN A 259 -4.97 -5.73 -2.54
N PRO A 260 -3.88 -5.74 -3.34
CA PRO A 260 -2.92 -4.66 -3.32
C PRO A 260 -3.59 -3.29 -3.44
N MET A 261 -3.13 -2.34 -2.67
CA MET A 261 -3.67 -0.99 -2.59
C MET A 261 -2.69 0.00 -3.19
N HIS A 262 -3.23 1.14 -3.65
CA HIS A 262 -2.44 2.28 -4.08
C HIS A 262 -1.50 2.75 -2.97
N VAL A 263 -0.23 2.93 -3.31
CA VAL A 263 0.76 3.55 -2.41
C VAL A 263 0.46 5.04 -2.32
N VAL A 264 0.10 5.52 -1.14
CA VAL A 264 -0.25 6.93 -0.90
C VAL A 264 0.99 7.79 -0.62
N PRO A 265 1.00 9.10 -0.93
CA PRO A 265 2.10 9.98 -0.55
C PRO A 265 2.21 10.17 0.96
N LEU A 266 3.42 10.47 1.44
CA LEU A 266 3.74 10.70 2.85
C LEU A 266 4.16 12.16 3.16
N PHE A 267 3.86 13.13 2.30
CA PHE A 267 4.04 14.54 2.62
C PHE A 267 2.90 15.06 3.50
N ARG A 268 3.13 16.18 4.21
CA ARG A 268 2.13 16.88 5.03
C ARG A 268 1.30 15.96 5.93
N GLN A 269 1.97 14.99 6.57
CA GLN A 269 1.28 14.08 7.48
C GLN A 269 0.70 14.79 8.73
N ASP A 270 1.14 16.01 9.00
CA ASP A 270 0.53 16.91 9.99
C ASP A 270 -0.94 17.26 9.70
N LEU A 271 -1.38 17.08 8.45
CA LEU A 271 -2.73 17.40 7.99
C LEU A 271 -3.60 16.16 7.71
N ALA A 272 -3.05 14.95 7.76
CA ALA A 272 -3.63 13.75 7.15
C ALA A 272 -4.26 12.74 8.14
N ALA A 273 -4.33 13.03 9.44
CA ALA A 273 -4.91 12.10 10.42
C ALA A 273 -6.44 11.91 10.21
N PRO A 274 -6.99 10.69 10.49
CA PRO A 274 -6.32 9.48 10.97
C PRO A 274 -5.55 8.76 9.86
N PHE A 275 -4.61 7.89 10.24
CA PHE A 275 -3.66 7.26 9.32
C PHE A 275 -4.09 5.85 8.91
N GLY A 276 -3.66 5.44 7.71
CA GLY A 276 -4.16 4.27 7.01
C GLY A 276 -5.46 4.59 6.25
N THR A 277 -5.72 3.89 5.15
CA THR A 277 -6.89 4.16 4.28
C THR A 277 -8.21 4.11 5.04
N SER A 278 -8.37 3.12 5.91
CA SER A 278 -9.55 2.98 6.78
C SER A 278 -9.45 3.74 8.10
N GLY A 279 -8.44 4.57 8.28
CA GLY A 279 -8.24 5.35 9.50
C GLY A 279 -8.00 4.49 10.75
N GLN A 280 -7.34 3.33 10.58
CA GLN A 280 -7.12 2.39 11.66
C GLN A 280 -6.22 2.92 12.76
N ASN A 281 -5.40 3.92 12.50
CA ASN A 281 -4.46 4.50 13.45
C ASN A 281 -4.72 5.99 13.68
N ASP A 282 -4.95 6.38 14.93
CA ASP A 282 -5.03 7.79 15.34
C ASP A 282 -3.65 8.47 15.38
N LYS A 283 -2.57 7.68 15.39
CA LYS A 283 -1.19 8.16 15.51
C LYS A 283 -0.31 7.61 14.40
N LEU A 284 0.48 8.48 13.80
CA LEU A 284 1.39 8.12 12.72
C LEU A 284 2.49 7.14 13.17
N GLU A 285 2.99 7.29 14.40
CA GLU A 285 3.98 6.35 14.96
C GLU A 285 3.41 4.93 15.17
N ASP A 286 2.11 4.78 15.36
CA ASP A 286 1.47 3.47 15.50
C ASP A 286 1.32 2.81 14.12
N PHE A 287 0.90 3.58 13.11
CA PHE A 287 0.90 3.16 11.71
C PHE A 287 2.31 2.73 11.26
N SER A 288 3.32 3.59 11.44
CA SER A 288 4.70 3.28 11.06
C SER A 288 5.26 2.05 11.79
N ASN A 289 4.89 1.86 13.06
CA ASN A 289 5.27 0.64 13.80
C ASN A 289 4.71 -0.63 13.13
N THR A 290 3.45 -0.59 12.71
CA THR A 290 2.81 -1.74 12.03
C THR A 290 3.52 -2.06 10.72
N VAL A 291 3.88 -1.05 9.92
CA VAL A 291 4.62 -1.25 8.68
C VAL A 291 5.93 -2.01 8.92
N TYR A 292 6.72 -1.62 9.91
CA TYR A 292 7.99 -2.30 10.17
C TYR A 292 7.82 -3.68 10.80
N THR A 293 6.81 -3.88 11.65
CA THR A 293 6.64 -5.12 12.43
C THR A 293 5.70 -6.16 11.80
N ALA A 294 4.96 -5.82 10.76
CA ALA A 294 4.05 -6.77 10.11
C ALA A 294 4.29 -6.88 8.60
N LEU A 295 4.77 -5.82 7.94
CA LEU A 295 4.91 -5.79 6.49
C LEU A 295 6.36 -5.97 6.04
N PHE A 296 7.31 -5.26 6.67
CA PHE A 296 8.72 -5.38 6.32
C PHE A 296 9.41 -6.57 6.97
N ASP A 297 8.78 -7.19 7.96
CA ASP A 297 9.13 -8.48 8.52
C ASP A 297 7.87 -9.29 8.90
N PRO A 298 7.22 -9.95 7.95
CA PRO A 298 6.03 -10.77 8.24
C PRO A 298 6.29 -11.90 9.25
N THR A 299 7.56 -12.24 9.54
CA THR A 299 7.86 -13.31 10.51
C THR A 299 7.47 -12.94 11.94
N ASP A 300 7.29 -11.67 12.25
CA ASP A 300 6.73 -11.19 13.52
C ASP A 300 5.31 -11.74 13.79
N LEU A 301 4.55 -12.05 12.72
CA LEU A 301 3.24 -12.69 12.82
C LEU A 301 3.30 -14.10 13.43
N LEU A 302 4.47 -14.74 13.47
CA LEU A 302 4.65 -16.06 14.06
C LEU A 302 5.04 -16.05 15.54
N THR A 303 5.31 -14.88 16.11
CA THR A 303 5.48 -14.73 17.56
C THR A 303 4.17 -15.08 18.29
N PRO A 304 4.19 -15.42 19.59
CA PRO A 304 2.96 -15.71 20.34
C PRO A 304 1.93 -14.58 20.24
N ASP A 305 2.36 -13.31 20.26
CA ASP A 305 1.46 -12.17 20.16
C ASP A 305 1.07 -11.85 18.72
N GLY A 306 1.95 -12.10 17.75
CA GLY A 306 1.62 -12.03 16.32
C GLY A 306 0.53 -13.03 15.94
N ARG A 307 0.57 -14.26 16.46
CA ARG A 307 -0.49 -15.25 16.29
C ARG A 307 -1.81 -14.81 16.93
N LYS A 308 -1.77 -14.20 18.12
CA LYS A 308 -2.98 -13.59 18.72
C LYS A 308 -3.54 -12.47 17.84
N PHE A 309 -2.69 -11.67 17.23
CA PHE A 309 -3.13 -10.64 16.30
C PHE A 309 -3.84 -11.25 15.08
N LEU A 310 -3.28 -12.28 14.45
CA LEU A 310 -3.94 -12.98 13.36
C LEU A 310 -5.27 -13.63 13.78
N HIS A 311 -5.34 -14.16 14.98
CA HIS A 311 -6.60 -14.67 15.54
C HIS A 311 -7.64 -13.55 15.73
N ILE A 312 -7.21 -12.37 16.20
CA ILE A 312 -8.09 -11.20 16.32
C ILE A 312 -8.61 -10.76 14.95
N LEU A 313 -7.77 -10.80 13.91
CA LEU A 313 -8.16 -10.42 12.54
C LEU A 313 -9.17 -11.40 11.93
N ALA A 314 -8.89 -12.69 11.99
CA ALA A 314 -9.57 -13.69 11.17
C ALA A 314 -9.95 -14.99 11.91
N GLY A 315 -9.87 -15.03 13.25
CA GLY A 315 -10.20 -16.22 14.05
C GLY A 315 -9.41 -17.46 13.61
N ALA A 316 -10.09 -18.58 13.45
CA ALA A 316 -9.47 -19.85 13.04
C ALA A 316 -8.77 -19.78 11.65
N ALA A 317 -9.18 -18.89 10.77
CA ALA A 317 -8.50 -18.68 9.47
C ALA A 317 -7.12 -18.02 9.69
N GLY A 318 -7.03 -17.07 10.62
CA GLY A 318 -5.77 -16.46 11.00
C GLY A 318 -4.82 -17.45 11.67
N ASP A 319 -5.32 -18.31 12.56
CA ASP A 319 -4.54 -19.39 13.19
C ASP A 319 -3.96 -20.34 12.13
N ARG A 320 -4.79 -20.77 11.18
CA ARG A 320 -4.35 -21.63 10.08
C ARG A 320 -3.30 -20.96 9.20
N MET A 321 -3.47 -19.67 8.88
CA MET A 321 -2.48 -18.93 8.09
C MET A 321 -1.13 -18.88 8.80
N ALA A 322 -1.12 -18.66 10.13
CA ALA A 322 0.10 -18.70 10.92
C ALA A 322 0.79 -20.08 10.86
N ASP A 323 0.01 -21.17 10.98
CA ASP A 323 0.53 -22.53 10.89
C ASP A 323 1.09 -22.86 9.51
N ASP A 324 0.37 -22.45 8.47
CA ASP A 324 0.80 -22.62 7.08
C ASP A 324 2.07 -21.80 6.78
N TYR A 325 2.13 -20.57 7.28
CA TYR A 325 3.32 -19.73 7.13
C TYR A 325 4.55 -20.33 7.84
N ALA A 326 4.38 -20.80 9.06
CA ALA A 326 5.45 -21.52 9.77
C ALA A 326 5.94 -22.76 9.00
N ALA A 327 5.01 -23.50 8.38
CA ALA A 327 5.36 -24.65 7.54
C ALA A 327 6.10 -24.22 6.27
N VAL A 328 5.71 -23.11 5.63
CA VAL A 328 6.42 -22.52 4.47
C VAL A 328 7.86 -22.16 4.85
N LEU A 329 8.06 -21.40 5.92
CA LEU A 329 9.40 -21.00 6.36
C LEU A 329 10.26 -22.21 6.69
N LYS A 330 9.70 -23.21 7.38
CA LYS A 330 10.41 -24.46 7.68
C LYS A 330 10.80 -25.21 6.41
N SER A 331 9.89 -25.33 5.42
CA SER A 331 10.13 -26.03 4.17
C SER A 331 11.20 -25.35 3.30
N THR A 332 11.35 -24.04 3.44
CA THR A 332 12.36 -23.23 2.74
C THR A 332 13.65 -23.04 3.55
N GLY A 333 13.75 -23.66 4.74
CA GLY A 333 14.95 -23.62 5.59
C GLY A 333 15.19 -22.26 6.23
N VAL A 334 14.15 -21.42 6.40
CA VAL A 334 14.26 -20.15 7.10
C VAL A 334 14.28 -20.38 8.60
N THR A 335 15.23 -19.76 9.29
CA THR A 335 15.42 -19.87 10.74
C THR A 335 15.83 -18.52 11.33
N GLY A 336 15.83 -18.41 12.67
CA GLY A 336 16.36 -17.23 13.37
C GLY A 336 15.45 -16.00 13.35
N TYR A 337 14.18 -16.17 13.00
CA TYR A 337 13.18 -15.10 13.06
C TYR A 337 12.53 -15.01 14.46
N PRO A 338 11.88 -13.87 14.80
CA PRO A 338 11.72 -12.67 13.98
C PRO A 338 13.00 -11.84 13.87
N TYR A 339 13.08 -11.01 12.82
CA TYR A 339 14.28 -10.24 12.50
C TYR A 339 14.21 -8.77 12.94
N VAL A 340 13.03 -8.16 12.88
CA VAL A 340 12.83 -6.78 13.35
C VAL A 340 13.10 -6.69 14.84
N LYS A 341 13.89 -5.70 15.23
CA LYS A 341 14.32 -5.52 16.61
C LYS A 341 13.36 -4.61 17.37
N ALA A 342 12.46 -5.23 18.11
CA ALA A 342 11.61 -4.49 19.03
C ALA A 342 12.42 -3.89 20.18
N SER A 343 12.09 -2.68 20.60
CA SER A 343 12.62 -2.05 21.81
C SER A 343 11.83 -2.43 23.06
N LYS A 344 10.57 -2.84 22.88
CA LYS A 344 9.70 -3.34 23.95
C LYS A 344 8.56 -4.19 23.40
N GLY A 345 8.02 -5.05 24.27
CA GLY A 345 6.77 -5.75 24.04
C GLY A 345 5.54 -4.86 24.29
N GLY A 346 4.38 -5.33 23.86
CA GLY A 346 3.08 -4.71 24.08
C GLY A 346 1.95 -5.71 23.99
N LYS A 347 0.72 -5.23 23.93
CA LYS A 347 -0.47 -6.08 23.85
C LYS A 347 -0.82 -6.30 22.37
N ALA A 348 -0.98 -7.56 21.97
CA ALA A 348 -1.49 -7.91 20.66
C ALA A 348 -2.87 -7.28 20.40
N GLY A 349 -3.11 -6.79 19.20
CA GLY A 349 -4.34 -6.09 18.80
C GLY A 349 -4.47 -4.65 19.32
N ALA A 350 -3.50 -4.15 20.10
CA ALA A 350 -3.49 -2.73 20.46
C ALA A 350 -2.92 -1.88 19.29
N ALA A 351 -3.49 -0.70 19.03
CA ALA A 351 -3.07 0.18 17.94
C ALA A 351 -1.55 0.45 17.93
N ALA A 352 -0.96 0.66 19.11
CA ALA A 352 0.47 0.92 19.24
C ALA A 352 1.37 -0.33 19.05
N THR A 353 0.81 -1.53 19.18
CA THR A 353 1.55 -2.79 19.14
C THR A 353 0.68 -3.92 18.57
N PRO A 354 0.20 -3.83 17.31
CA PRO A 354 -0.75 -4.81 16.78
C PRO A 354 -0.24 -6.24 16.90
N VAL A 355 1.01 -6.48 16.54
CA VAL A 355 1.68 -7.79 16.64
C VAL A 355 2.42 -8.00 17.96
N GLY A 356 2.11 -7.22 19.00
CA GLY A 356 2.75 -7.34 20.32
C GLY A 356 4.13 -6.69 20.44
N LEU A 357 4.61 -5.98 19.40
CA LEU A 357 5.94 -5.42 19.33
C LEU A 357 5.94 -3.91 19.08
N ARG A 358 6.86 -3.19 19.71
CA ARG A 358 7.15 -1.77 19.46
C ARG A 358 8.62 -1.59 19.16
N ILE A 359 8.93 -1.05 17.99
CA ILE A 359 10.29 -0.62 17.63
C ILE A 359 10.66 0.69 18.35
N ASP A 360 11.87 1.22 18.09
CA ASP A 360 12.36 2.42 18.76
C ASP A 360 11.41 3.61 18.60
N ASN A 361 10.72 3.95 19.68
CA ASN A 361 9.70 5.01 19.68
C ASN A 361 10.28 6.40 19.44
N LYS A 362 11.55 6.66 19.83
CA LYS A 362 12.20 7.94 19.53
C LYS A 362 12.38 8.09 18.03
N LYS A 363 12.87 7.06 17.34
CA LYS A 363 13.03 7.07 15.88
C LYS A 363 11.68 7.21 15.17
N LEU A 364 10.59 6.60 15.68
CA LEU A 364 9.26 6.79 15.13
C LEU A 364 8.78 8.24 15.27
N LEU A 365 9.03 8.90 16.39
CA LEU A 365 8.67 10.30 16.57
C LEU A 365 9.54 11.23 15.70
N ASP A 366 10.83 10.92 15.53
CA ASP A 366 11.72 11.64 14.61
C ASP A 366 11.19 11.49 13.16
N LEU A 367 10.78 10.29 12.76
CA LEU A 367 10.14 10.02 11.46
C LEU A 367 8.87 10.85 11.28
N ASN A 368 7.99 10.90 12.29
CA ASN A 368 6.78 11.73 12.25
C ASN A 368 7.09 13.22 12.01
N ALA A 369 8.08 13.76 12.72
CA ALA A 369 8.49 15.14 12.54
C ALA A 369 9.03 15.40 11.12
N TYR A 370 9.72 14.43 10.53
CA TYR A 370 10.18 14.53 9.15
C TYR A 370 9.02 14.50 8.15
N LEU A 371 8.13 13.52 8.23
CA LEU A 371 6.98 13.40 7.34
C LEU A 371 6.03 14.59 7.42
N ALA A 372 5.85 15.15 8.61
CA ALA A 372 5.10 16.40 8.79
C ALA A 372 5.77 17.61 8.13
N SER A 373 7.11 17.62 8.05
CA SER A 373 7.88 18.72 7.46
C SER A 373 8.01 18.65 5.94
N LEU A 374 7.67 17.51 5.31
CA LEU A 374 7.76 17.35 3.87
C LEU A 374 6.73 18.23 3.15
N PRO A 375 7.16 19.12 2.24
CA PRO A 375 6.23 19.94 1.50
C PRO A 375 5.43 19.09 0.49
N ALA A 376 4.18 19.44 0.32
CA ALA A 376 3.44 18.96 -0.84
C ALA A 376 3.99 19.61 -2.11
N PRO A 377 3.91 18.95 -3.27
CA PRO A 377 4.18 19.59 -4.55
C PRO A 377 3.28 20.80 -4.77
N ALA A 378 3.80 21.78 -5.49
CA ALA A 378 2.97 22.90 -5.93
C ALA A 378 1.85 22.39 -6.84
N GLY A 379 0.69 23.02 -6.77
CA GLY A 379 -0.39 22.77 -7.71
C GLY A 379 0.04 23.05 -9.14
N ALA A 380 -0.53 22.34 -10.09
CA ALA A 380 -0.26 22.58 -11.50
C ALA A 380 -0.70 23.98 -11.90
N ALA A 381 -0.03 24.54 -12.92
CA ALA A 381 -0.52 25.73 -13.60
C ALA A 381 -1.82 25.38 -14.34
N THR A 382 -2.89 26.10 -14.05
CA THR A 382 -4.23 25.87 -14.60
C THR A 382 -4.81 27.17 -15.16
N ASP A 383 -5.87 27.06 -15.96
CA ASP A 383 -6.67 28.25 -16.34
C ASP A 383 -7.36 28.83 -15.10
N ALA A 384 -7.01 30.06 -14.74
CA ALA A 384 -7.50 30.69 -13.53
C ALA A 384 -9.04 30.87 -13.52
N GLY A 385 -9.61 31.21 -14.69
CA GLY A 385 -11.07 31.39 -14.79
C GLY A 385 -11.81 30.06 -14.66
N ALA A 386 -11.31 28.99 -15.27
CA ALA A 386 -11.84 27.64 -15.10
C ALA A 386 -11.69 27.15 -13.64
N ALA A 387 -10.52 27.35 -13.04
CA ALA A 387 -10.28 26.98 -11.66
C ALA A 387 -11.20 27.72 -10.66
N ASP A 388 -11.46 29.01 -10.90
CA ASP A 388 -12.40 29.78 -10.07
C ASP A 388 -13.83 29.26 -10.17
N ARG A 389 -14.33 28.98 -11.39
CA ARG A 389 -15.64 28.36 -11.57
C ARG A 389 -15.70 26.97 -10.95
N GLY A 390 -14.65 26.17 -11.14
CA GLY A 390 -14.52 24.84 -10.53
C GLY A 390 -14.53 24.87 -9.02
N ARG A 391 -13.89 25.88 -8.40
CA ARG A 391 -13.92 26.10 -6.94
C ARG A 391 -15.34 26.35 -6.42
N GLU A 392 -16.15 27.16 -7.12
CA GLU A 392 -17.52 27.41 -6.69
C GLU A 392 -18.41 26.15 -6.79
N ILE A 393 -18.22 25.34 -7.84
CA ILE A 393 -18.90 24.04 -7.96
C ILE A 393 -18.45 23.10 -6.84
N PHE A 394 -17.17 23.03 -6.56
CA PHE A 394 -16.61 22.21 -5.48
C PHE A 394 -17.14 22.63 -4.12
N ARG A 395 -17.24 23.94 -3.84
CA ARG A 395 -17.85 24.48 -2.62
C ARG A 395 -19.30 24.05 -2.44
N GLY A 396 -20.05 24.02 -3.51
CA GLY A 396 -21.48 23.64 -3.46
C GLY A 396 -21.72 22.13 -3.31
N SER A 397 -20.76 21.29 -3.71
CA SER A 397 -21.01 19.85 -3.88
C SER A 397 -20.10 18.94 -3.08
N CYS A 398 -18.87 19.37 -2.71
CA CYS A 398 -17.82 18.48 -2.19
C CYS A 398 -17.43 18.79 -0.74
N THR A 399 -17.73 19.98 -0.22
CA THR A 399 -17.27 20.46 1.09
C THR A 399 -17.94 19.79 2.28
N ALA A 400 -18.94 18.95 2.06
CA ALA A 400 -19.49 18.08 3.11
C ALA A 400 -18.44 17.07 3.63
N CYS A 401 -17.41 16.76 2.82
CA CYS A 401 -16.34 15.83 3.15
C CYS A 401 -14.95 16.45 2.99
N HIS A 402 -14.71 17.24 1.93
CA HIS A 402 -13.39 17.74 1.56
C HIS A 402 -13.21 19.22 1.90
N ASN A 403 -11.99 19.58 2.29
CA ASN A 403 -11.62 20.98 2.46
C ASN A 403 -11.38 21.65 1.10
N VAL A 404 -11.79 22.91 0.96
CA VAL A 404 -11.35 23.78 -0.14
C VAL A 404 -9.90 24.22 0.10
N ASP A 405 -9.60 24.60 1.33
CA ASP A 405 -8.26 24.98 1.78
C ASP A 405 -7.47 23.73 2.20
N GLN A 406 -6.44 23.40 1.44
CA GLN A 406 -5.59 22.23 1.72
C GLN A 406 -4.45 22.55 2.70
N SER A 407 -4.39 23.73 3.26
CA SER A 407 -3.43 24.09 4.33
C SER A 407 -3.91 23.74 5.74
N ILE A 408 -5.15 23.28 5.87
CA ILE A 408 -5.76 22.88 7.14
C ILE A 408 -5.91 21.35 7.20
N PRO A 409 -5.91 20.76 8.41
CA PRO A 409 -6.10 19.33 8.58
C PRO A 409 -7.42 18.83 7.97
N VAL A 410 -7.39 17.64 7.39
CA VAL A 410 -8.62 16.95 6.98
C VAL A 410 -9.48 16.63 8.20
N ASN A 411 -10.78 16.46 7.99
CA ASN A 411 -11.66 16.01 9.04
C ASN A 411 -11.27 14.60 9.50
N THR A 412 -11.07 14.42 10.80
CA THR A 412 -10.66 13.12 11.37
C THR A 412 -11.80 12.11 11.48
N ALA A 413 -13.04 12.49 11.16
CA ALA A 413 -14.17 11.58 11.11
C ALA A 413 -14.06 10.67 9.87
N LEU A 414 -14.16 9.36 10.07
CA LEU A 414 -14.26 8.42 8.96
C LEU A 414 -15.58 8.63 8.21
N VAL A 415 -15.52 8.64 6.88
CA VAL A 415 -16.72 8.64 6.06
C VAL A 415 -17.24 7.20 5.96
N PRO A 416 -18.50 6.91 6.37
CA PRO A 416 -19.02 5.55 6.33
C PRO A 416 -18.95 4.95 4.93
N MET A 417 -18.56 3.68 4.83
CA MET A 417 -18.46 2.97 3.54
C MET A 417 -19.78 3.02 2.74
N THR A 418 -20.92 2.91 3.39
CA THR A 418 -22.22 2.99 2.73
C THR A 418 -22.50 4.34 2.07
N LYS A 419 -21.83 5.41 2.53
CA LYS A 419 -21.91 6.74 1.92
C LYS A 419 -20.94 6.88 0.74
N ILE A 420 -19.72 6.32 0.89
CA ILE A 420 -18.71 6.34 -0.18
C ILE A 420 -19.09 5.36 -1.27
N TRP A 421 -19.65 4.22 -0.90
CA TRP A 421 -20.03 3.17 -1.82
C TRP A 421 -21.42 2.58 -1.47
N PRO A 422 -22.49 3.08 -2.09
CA PRO A 422 -23.86 2.64 -1.78
C PRO A 422 -24.12 1.13 -2.01
N GLY A 423 -23.32 0.49 -2.88
CA GLY A 423 -23.37 -0.95 -3.13
C GLY A 423 -22.48 -1.79 -2.19
N TYR A 424 -21.86 -1.19 -1.18
CA TYR A 424 -20.98 -1.89 -0.26
C TYR A 424 -21.71 -2.97 0.55
N ALA A 425 -21.18 -4.18 0.52
CA ALA A 425 -21.68 -5.30 1.31
C ALA A 425 -20.49 -6.01 2.02
N PRO A 426 -20.30 -5.78 3.32
CA PRO A 426 -19.09 -6.21 4.04
C PRO A 426 -18.86 -7.73 4.09
N LYS A 427 -19.86 -8.52 3.72
CA LYS A 427 -19.76 -10.00 3.70
C LYS A 427 -19.43 -10.59 2.33
N VAL A 428 -19.33 -9.76 1.31
CA VAL A 428 -19.15 -10.23 -0.06
C VAL A 428 -17.92 -9.58 -0.65
N ILE A 429 -16.78 -10.23 -0.47
CA ILE A 429 -15.66 -10.02 -1.38
C ILE A 429 -15.91 -10.95 -2.55
N ALA A 430 -16.53 -10.43 -3.59
CA ALA A 430 -16.80 -11.21 -4.78
C ALA A 430 -15.49 -11.44 -5.56
N PRO A 431 -15.36 -12.57 -6.28
CA PRO A 431 -14.34 -12.72 -7.31
C PRO A 431 -14.42 -11.54 -8.28
N ARG A 432 -13.30 -10.93 -8.60
CA ARG A 432 -13.24 -9.72 -9.40
C ARG A 432 -12.41 -9.90 -10.64
N PRO A 433 -12.78 -9.20 -11.74
CA PRO A 433 -11.91 -9.16 -12.91
C PRO A 433 -10.55 -8.56 -12.52
N PRO A 434 -9.50 -8.89 -13.29
CA PRO A 434 -8.18 -8.28 -13.08
C PRO A 434 -8.25 -6.76 -13.12
N PRO A 435 -7.36 -6.07 -12.36
CA PRO A 435 -7.32 -4.63 -12.32
C PRO A 435 -6.91 -4.01 -13.65
N LEU A 436 -7.39 -2.82 -13.92
CA LEU A 436 -6.75 -1.93 -14.88
C LEU A 436 -5.38 -1.52 -14.32
N THR A 437 -4.35 -1.62 -15.14
CA THR A 437 -3.04 -1.08 -14.83
C THR A 437 -2.80 0.13 -15.73
N PRO A 438 -3.25 1.35 -15.36
CA PRO A 438 -3.23 2.50 -16.26
C PRO A 438 -1.83 2.91 -16.69
N ILE A 439 -0.86 2.75 -15.79
CA ILE A 439 0.55 3.07 -16.05
C ILE A 439 1.13 2.19 -17.15
N GLN A 440 0.67 0.95 -17.27
CA GLN A 440 1.15 0.00 -18.28
C GLN A 440 0.17 -0.27 -19.41
N ASN A 441 -0.96 0.44 -19.48
CA ASN A 441 -2.03 0.14 -20.43
C ASN A 441 -2.41 -1.34 -20.49
N SER A 442 -2.45 -2.00 -19.34
CA SER A 442 -2.86 -3.39 -19.25
C SER A 442 -4.30 -3.56 -19.75
N PRO A 443 -4.61 -4.63 -20.50
CA PRO A 443 -5.98 -4.92 -20.90
C PRO A 443 -6.89 -5.35 -19.74
N GLY A 444 -6.32 -5.63 -18.56
CA GLY A 444 -7.08 -5.95 -17.37
C GLY A 444 -7.85 -4.74 -16.87
N THR A 445 -9.07 -4.95 -16.41
CA THR A 445 -9.88 -3.91 -15.78
C THR A 445 -10.13 -4.26 -14.33
N PHE A 446 -9.94 -3.28 -13.45
CA PHE A 446 -10.51 -3.34 -12.11
C PHE A 446 -12.02 -3.17 -12.21
N ASP A 447 -12.72 -3.99 -11.47
CA ASP A 447 -14.08 -3.67 -11.10
C ASP A 447 -14.02 -2.53 -10.06
N ASP A 448 -14.65 -1.40 -10.35
CA ASP A 448 -14.74 -0.27 -9.45
C ASP A 448 -15.59 -0.57 -8.19
N LYS A 449 -16.20 -1.75 -8.11
CA LYS A 449 -16.85 -2.29 -6.92
C LYS A 449 -15.88 -3.02 -5.99
N MET A 450 -14.59 -2.94 -6.24
CA MET A 450 -13.57 -3.56 -5.42
C MET A 450 -13.53 -2.96 -4.02
N ILE A 451 -13.71 -3.81 -3.00
CA ILE A 451 -13.56 -3.46 -1.59
C ILE A 451 -12.11 -3.62 -1.19
N VAL A 452 -11.58 -2.64 -0.50
CA VAL A 452 -10.38 -2.83 0.32
C VAL A 452 -10.81 -3.63 1.54
N VAL A 453 -10.22 -4.79 1.70
CA VAL A 453 -10.26 -5.48 2.98
C VAL A 453 -9.17 -4.86 3.83
N ASP A 454 -9.61 -4.26 4.86
CA ASP A 454 -8.77 -3.60 5.83
C ASP A 454 -8.32 -4.60 6.91
N ALA A 455 -7.16 -4.30 7.52
CA ALA A 455 -6.67 -4.94 8.73
C ALA A 455 -7.51 -4.64 9.98
N SER A 456 -8.71 -4.12 9.83
CA SER A 456 -9.65 -3.95 10.95
C SER A 456 -10.07 -5.30 11.51
N PRO A 457 -10.07 -5.48 12.83
CA PRO A 457 -10.50 -6.72 13.47
C PRO A 457 -11.86 -7.17 12.96
N GLY A 458 -11.94 -8.42 12.51
CA GLY A 458 -13.18 -9.01 11.98
C GLY A 458 -13.53 -8.62 10.55
N GLY A 459 -12.63 -7.98 9.79
CA GLY A 459 -12.81 -7.64 8.38
C GLY A 459 -13.91 -6.61 8.12
N GLY A 460 -14.33 -5.87 9.14
CA GLY A 460 -15.36 -4.84 9.02
C GLY A 460 -14.76 -3.45 8.77
N ILE A 461 -14.77 -2.98 7.54
CA ILE A 461 -14.44 -1.57 7.26
C ILE A 461 -15.60 -0.69 7.72
N ARG A 462 -15.32 0.22 8.66
CA ARG A 462 -16.31 1.17 9.19
C ARG A 462 -16.45 2.40 8.31
N GLY A 463 -15.40 2.80 7.63
CA GLY A 463 -15.34 3.94 6.74
C GLY A 463 -13.92 4.17 6.23
N ASP A 464 -13.77 5.20 5.39
CA ASP A 464 -12.48 5.65 4.88
C ASP A 464 -12.07 6.98 5.51
N ALA A 465 -10.75 7.14 5.70
CA ALA A 465 -10.15 8.41 6.03
C ALA A 465 -10.22 9.37 4.82
N LEU A 466 -10.45 10.64 5.09
CA LEU A 466 -10.45 11.64 4.03
C LEU A 466 -9.02 11.92 3.54
N PRO A 467 -8.76 11.86 2.24
CA PRO A 467 -7.46 12.17 1.70
C PRO A 467 -7.21 13.69 1.65
N LEU A 468 -5.94 14.08 1.72
CA LEU A 468 -5.51 15.39 1.26
C LEU A 468 -5.68 15.46 -0.27
N LEU A 469 -6.30 16.52 -0.77
CA LEU A 469 -6.48 16.75 -2.20
C LEU A 469 -5.27 17.48 -2.79
N LEU A 470 -4.08 16.90 -2.63
CA LEU A 470 -2.81 17.47 -3.06
C LEU A 470 -2.14 16.57 -4.10
N ASP A 471 -1.32 17.16 -4.96
CA ASP A 471 -0.57 16.47 -6.02
C ASP A 471 -1.46 15.73 -7.04
N LEU A 472 -2.71 16.16 -7.21
CA LEU A 472 -3.68 15.47 -8.05
C LEU A 472 -3.35 15.57 -9.55
N ALA A 473 -2.57 16.56 -9.97
CA ALA A 473 -2.15 16.72 -11.38
C ALA A 473 -1.17 15.62 -11.83
N ARG A 474 -0.33 15.10 -10.90
CA ARG A 474 0.61 14.00 -11.18
C ARG A 474 -0.01 12.62 -11.01
N LYS A 475 -1.12 12.51 -10.27
CA LYS A 475 -1.77 11.25 -9.97
C LYS A 475 -2.57 10.76 -11.18
N PRO A 476 -2.15 9.66 -11.85
CA PRO A 476 -2.81 9.20 -13.06
C PRO A 476 -4.08 8.39 -12.79
N VAL A 477 -4.22 7.85 -11.57
CA VAL A 477 -5.26 6.90 -11.19
C VAL A 477 -5.84 7.25 -9.82
N PHE A 478 -7.07 6.85 -9.57
CA PHE A 478 -7.84 7.21 -8.40
C PHE A 478 -8.55 5.99 -7.81
N LEU A 479 -9.06 6.16 -6.61
CA LEU A 479 -9.50 5.16 -5.66
C LEU A 479 -8.32 4.34 -5.13
N HIS A 480 -8.54 3.62 -4.03
CA HIS A 480 -7.51 2.82 -3.37
C HIS A 480 -6.98 1.67 -4.22
N ASP A 481 -7.78 1.25 -5.19
CA ASP A 481 -7.51 0.11 -6.08
C ASP A 481 -7.07 0.53 -7.49
N ASP A 482 -6.84 1.82 -7.73
CA ASP A 482 -6.46 2.40 -9.03
C ASP A 482 -7.47 2.10 -10.16
N SER A 483 -8.74 1.87 -9.81
CA SER A 483 -9.78 1.46 -10.75
C SER A 483 -10.26 2.58 -11.68
N VAL A 484 -9.96 3.83 -11.37
CA VAL A 484 -10.43 4.99 -12.14
C VAL A 484 -9.27 5.80 -12.69
N LYS A 485 -9.24 5.96 -14.01
CA LYS A 485 -8.18 6.68 -14.72
C LYS A 485 -8.53 8.16 -14.88
N GLY A 486 -7.86 9.01 -14.12
CA GLY A 486 -7.98 10.47 -14.20
C GLY A 486 -9.18 11.06 -13.46
N LEU A 487 -9.07 12.33 -13.13
CA LEU A 487 -10.09 13.10 -12.39
C LEU A 487 -11.40 13.24 -13.18
N ASP A 488 -11.35 13.43 -14.49
CA ASP A 488 -12.57 13.55 -15.30
C ASP A 488 -13.42 12.28 -15.18
N ALA A 489 -12.80 11.11 -15.32
CA ALA A 489 -13.50 9.83 -15.17
C ALA A 489 -14.01 9.62 -13.73
N LEU A 490 -13.26 10.07 -12.71
CA LEU A 490 -13.72 9.98 -11.31
C LEU A 490 -15.03 10.74 -11.09
N LEU A 491 -15.18 11.88 -11.74
CA LEU A 491 -16.32 12.77 -11.60
C LEU A 491 -17.42 12.53 -12.64
N ASP A 492 -17.26 11.55 -13.53
CA ASP A 492 -18.20 11.26 -14.62
C ASP A 492 -19.37 10.40 -14.13
N PRO A 493 -20.64 10.84 -14.33
CA PRO A 493 -21.83 10.09 -13.91
C PRO A 493 -22.02 8.75 -14.66
N SER A 494 -21.32 8.52 -15.76
CA SER A 494 -21.35 7.24 -16.48
C SER A 494 -20.86 6.06 -15.61
N ARG A 495 -20.12 6.32 -14.53
CA ARG A 495 -19.74 5.30 -13.54
C ARG A 495 -20.93 4.70 -12.78
N GLY A 496 -22.07 5.40 -12.73
CA GLY A 496 -23.30 4.92 -12.12
C GLY A 496 -23.41 5.19 -10.61
N ALA A 497 -24.65 5.20 -10.12
CA ALA A 497 -24.97 5.59 -8.74
C ALA A 497 -24.48 4.60 -7.66
N THR A 498 -24.11 3.38 -8.05
CA THR A 498 -23.63 2.33 -7.13
C THR A 498 -22.12 2.15 -7.14
N ALA A 499 -21.39 2.91 -7.96
CA ALA A 499 -19.93 2.89 -7.98
C ALA A 499 -19.34 3.53 -6.70
N PRO A 500 -18.10 3.19 -6.31
CA PRO A 500 -17.39 3.90 -5.26
C PRO A 500 -17.24 5.38 -5.58
N HIS A 501 -17.40 6.26 -4.59
CA HIS A 501 -17.35 7.71 -4.73
C HIS A 501 -18.33 8.27 -5.78
N PRO A 502 -19.65 8.06 -5.60
CA PRO A 502 -20.68 8.44 -6.58
C PRO A 502 -21.07 9.92 -6.51
N PHE A 503 -20.05 10.79 -6.48
CA PHE A 503 -20.21 12.25 -6.43
C PHE A 503 -19.77 12.83 -7.77
N TYR A 504 -20.75 13.08 -8.64
CA TYR A 504 -20.52 13.38 -10.05
C TYR A 504 -20.85 14.83 -10.42
N VAL A 505 -20.20 15.33 -11.46
CA VAL A 505 -20.52 16.60 -12.11
C VAL A 505 -21.02 16.27 -13.52
N ALA A 506 -22.34 16.37 -13.71
CA ALA A 506 -23.00 15.87 -14.93
C ALA A 506 -22.63 16.70 -16.17
N ASP A 507 -22.58 18.03 -16.04
CA ASP A 507 -22.17 18.90 -17.13
C ASP A 507 -20.66 18.76 -17.38
N LYS A 508 -20.29 18.46 -18.63
CA LYS A 508 -18.90 18.20 -19.02
C LYS A 508 -17.99 19.42 -18.88
N LEU A 509 -18.52 20.62 -19.16
CA LEU A 509 -17.73 21.85 -19.03
C LEU A 509 -17.48 22.19 -17.56
N GLN A 510 -18.53 22.10 -16.74
CA GLN A 510 -18.40 22.25 -15.29
C GLN A 510 -17.47 21.21 -14.69
N ARG A 511 -17.52 19.97 -15.16
CA ARG A 511 -16.60 18.90 -14.72
C ARG A 511 -15.15 19.24 -15.08
N ALA A 512 -14.89 19.76 -16.29
CA ALA A 512 -13.57 20.23 -16.68
C ALA A 512 -13.08 21.38 -15.77
N ASP A 513 -13.95 22.33 -15.42
CA ASP A 513 -13.64 23.42 -14.50
C ASP A 513 -13.24 22.89 -13.10
N VAL A 514 -13.97 21.89 -12.56
CA VAL A 514 -13.63 21.24 -11.29
C VAL A 514 -12.30 20.51 -11.38
N VAL A 515 -12.01 19.84 -12.49
CA VAL A 515 -10.72 19.17 -12.72
C VAL A 515 -9.56 20.17 -12.71
N GLU A 516 -9.73 21.34 -13.35
CA GLU A 516 -8.73 22.41 -13.33
C GLU A 516 -8.51 22.94 -11.91
N PHE A 517 -9.57 23.17 -11.15
CA PHE A 517 -9.47 23.55 -9.74
C PHE A 517 -8.69 22.52 -8.93
N LEU A 518 -9.04 21.24 -9.04
CA LEU A 518 -8.41 20.15 -8.27
C LEU A 518 -6.92 19.98 -8.61
N LYS A 519 -6.53 20.11 -9.87
CA LYS A 519 -5.12 20.06 -10.29
C LYS A 519 -4.30 21.21 -9.72
N GLY A 520 -4.91 22.37 -9.54
CA GLY A 520 -4.26 23.57 -9.02
C GLY A 520 -4.14 23.64 -7.50
N LEU A 521 -4.71 22.67 -6.76
CA LEU A 521 -4.68 22.68 -5.29
C LEU A 521 -3.27 22.51 -4.75
N ASP A 522 -2.89 23.36 -3.81
CA ASP A 522 -1.65 23.28 -3.03
C ASP A 522 -1.84 23.85 -1.62
N THR A 523 -0.78 23.80 -0.79
CA THR A 523 -0.78 24.34 0.58
C THR A 523 -0.28 25.78 0.65
N GLY A 524 0.16 26.36 -0.45
CA GLY A 524 0.81 27.69 -0.50
C GLY A 524 -0.12 28.86 -0.82
N LYS A 525 -1.33 28.58 -1.26
CA LYS A 525 -2.30 29.61 -1.65
C LYS A 525 -3.47 29.58 -0.67
N PRO A 526 -3.61 30.57 0.22
CA PRO A 526 -4.86 30.70 0.98
C PRO A 526 -5.98 30.90 -0.03
N VAL A 527 -6.96 30.04 0.02
CA VAL A 527 -8.19 30.16 -0.78
C VAL A 527 -8.97 31.34 -0.21
N ARG A 528 -8.88 32.49 -0.88
CA ARG A 528 -9.68 33.68 -0.54
C ARG A 528 -11.15 33.48 -0.90
#